data_6937845ca10fe9b68a6059265cde84bd
#
_entry.id   6937845ca10fe9b68a6059265cde84bd
#
_cell.length_a   1.000
_cell.length_b   1.000
_cell.length_c   1.000
_cell.angle_alpha   90.00
_cell.angle_beta   90.00
_cell.angle_gamma   90.00
#
_symmetry.space_group_name_H-M   'P 1'
#
loop_
_entity.id
_entity.type
_entity.pdbx_description
1 polymer ?
#
loop_
_entity_poly.entity_id
_entity_poly.type
_entity_poly.pdbx_seq_one_letter_code
_entity_poly.pdbx_strand_id
1 'polypeptide(L)'
;ARKLWERLLEARFRTGSPYLNFLDTARRGLPDSQKELGLTIHGSNLCNEIHLATSEERTAVCCLSSVNIEKYDEWKHTGMVGDLIRFLDNVLQYFIDHAPEELRKAKFSAERERSLGLGAMGFHGYLQSKGISWESSLHGATSINYEIFKNIKAQAVESSKKLAEERGEAPDMEGTGMRNAHLLAIAPNANSSIICNCSPSIEPIKSNAYTHRTRAGAHLIKNKALETVLEAHNENKESTWKSIIASEGSVQHLDFLSDHEKRVFKTAFEIDQTWVVEHASKRQEFICQGQSVNVFFPSGTDKAFVNAVHLKAWKEGLKGLYYLRTSAGVQAEKVGTQVARVALQDFIMDDEDGCVSCQG
;
A
#
# COMPACT_ATOMS: atom_id res chain seq x y z
N ALA A 1 11.47 -21.28 -18.85
CA ALA A 1 10.70 -20.14 -18.35
C ALA A 1 9.33 -20.57 -17.78
N ARG A 2 8.42 -21.25 -18.55
CA ARG A 2 7.04 -21.59 -18.11
C ARG A 2 6.99 -22.41 -16.82
N LYS A 3 7.77 -23.50 -16.70
CA LYS A 3 7.83 -24.33 -15.49
C LYS A 3 8.31 -23.56 -14.25
N LEU A 4 9.26 -22.61 -14.44
CA LEU A 4 9.73 -21.77 -13.34
C LEU A 4 8.63 -20.81 -12.88
N TRP A 5 7.92 -20.19 -13.82
CA TRP A 5 6.80 -19.30 -13.53
C TRP A 5 5.66 -20.01 -12.79
N GLU A 6 5.28 -21.22 -13.25
CA GLU A 6 4.28 -22.05 -12.59
C GLU A 6 4.67 -22.36 -11.13
N ARG A 7 5.91 -22.84 -10.91
CA ARG A 7 6.42 -23.11 -9.56
C ARG A 7 6.45 -21.86 -8.67
N LEU A 8 6.77 -20.72 -9.25
CA LEU A 8 6.77 -19.44 -8.54
C LEU A 8 5.34 -19.06 -8.11
N LEU A 9 4.33 -19.15 -9.00
CA LEU A 9 2.94 -18.87 -8.66
C LEU A 9 2.40 -19.87 -7.62
N GLU A 10 2.76 -21.14 -7.70
CA GLU A 10 2.40 -22.15 -6.70
C GLU A 10 3.00 -21.83 -5.32
N ALA A 11 4.26 -21.42 -5.29
CA ALA A 11 4.91 -20.99 -4.05
C ALA A 11 4.19 -19.76 -3.46
N ARG A 12 3.90 -18.73 -4.29
CA ARG A 12 3.17 -17.55 -3.88
C ARG A 12 1.78 -17.89 -3.33
N PHE A 13 1.05 -18.74 -4.02
CA PHE A 13 -0.30 -19.13 -3.59
C PHE A 13 -0.29 -19.86 -2.24
N ARG A 14 0.73 -20.65 -1.99
CA ARG A 14 0.87 -21.44 -0.75
C ARG A 14 1.43 -20.65 0.43
N THR A 15 2.37 -19.72 0.17
CA THR A 15 3.15 -19.05 1.23
C THR A 15 2.97 -17.53 1.27
N GLY A 16 2.33 -16.94 0.26
CA GLY A 16 2.27 -15.50 0.08
C GLY A 16 3.49 -14.89 -0.61
N SER A 17 4.60 -15.62 -0.68
CA SER A 17 5.92 -15.19 -1.17
C SER A 17 6.41 -16.10 -2.30
N PRO A 18 7.42 -15.67 -3.09
CA PRO A 18 8.16 -14.41 -3.06
C PRO A 18 7.38 -13.23 -3.67
N TYR A 19 7.84 -12.01 -3.42
CA TYR A 19 7.35 -10.81 -4.12
C TYR A 19 7.85 -10.81 -5.56
N LEU A 20 7.16 -10.05 -6.42
CA LEU A 20 7.54 -9.89 -7.82
C LEU A 20 7.98 -8.45 -8.07
N ASN A 21 9.12 -8.30 -8.76
CA ASN A 21 9.58 -7.02 -9.28
C ASN A 21 9.73 -7.09 -10.79
N PHE A 22 9.08 -6.19 -11.49
CA PHE A 22 9.16 -6.02 -12.94
C PHE A 22 10.24 -4.96 -13.24
N LEU A 23 11.50 -5.39 -13.21
CA LEU A 23 12.66 -4.48 -13.22
C LEU A 23 12.74 -3.62 -14.49
N ASP A 24 12.36 -4.14 -15.64
CA ASP A 24 12.30 -3.37 -16.88
C ASP A 24 11.28 -2.22 -16.77
N THR A 25 10.13 -2.46 -16.18
CA THR A 25 9.15 -1.40 -15.91
C THR A 25 9.68 -0.38 -14.89
N ALA A 26 10.29 -0.87 -13.81
CA ALA A 26 10.89 0.00 -12.80
C ALA A 26 11.98 0.90 -13.41
N ARG A 27 12.88 0.34 -14.22
CA ARG A 27 13.97 1.05 -14.91
C ARG A 27 13.46 2.09 -15.91
N ARG A 28 12.41 1.77 -16.68
CA ARG A 28 11.75 2.75 -17.55
C ARG A 28 11.18 3.94 -16.77
N GLY A 29 10.75 3.73 -15.53
CA GLY A 29 10.19 4.75 -14.66
C GLY A 29 11.21 5.65 -13.95
N LEU A 30 12.52 5.45 -14.12
CA LEU A 30 13.54 6.38 -13.61
C LEU A 30 13.40 7.76 -14.28
N PRO A 31 13.67 8.86 -13.57
CA PRO A 31 13.85 10.17 -14.17
C PRO A 31 14.90 10.15 -15.32
N ASP A 32 14.67 10.93 -16.36
CA ASP A 32 15.57 10.93 -17.52
C ASP A 32 16.98 11.41 -17.13
N SER A 33 17.09 12.40 -16.26
CA SER A 33 18.38 12.82 -15.68
C SER A 33 19.15 11.68 -15.03
N GLN A 34 18.49 10.81 -14.29
CA GLN A 34 19.12 9.63 -13.69
C GLN A 34 19.51 8.57 -14.72
N LYS A 35 18.72 8.39 -15.79
CA LYS A 35 19.08 7.51 -16.92
C LYS A 35 20.32 8.02 -17.66
N GLU A 36 20.41 9.33 -17.89
CA GLU A 36 21.57 9.98 -18.53
C GLU A 36 22.85 9.82 -17.68
N LEU A 37 22.72 9.79 -16.37
CA LEU A 37 23.81 9.46 -15.44
C LEU A 37 24.16 7.96 -15.41
N GLY A 38 23.49 7.11 -16.20
CA GLY A 38 23.71 5.66 -16.23
C GLY A 38 23.22 4.91 -15.01
N LEU A 39 22.36 5.52 -14.20
CA LEU A 39 21.81 4.88 -13.00
C LEU A 39 20.78 3.81 -13.34
N THR A 40 20.68 2.78 -12.52
CA THR A 40 19.73 1.69 -12.74
C THR A 40 19.18 1.13 -11.44
N ILE A 41 17.98 0.55 -11.52
CA ILE A 41 17.30 -0.13 -10.41
C ILE A 41 17.64 -1.62 -10.47
N HIS A 42 18.12 -2.19 -9.36
CA HIS A 42 18.46 -3.62 -9.25
C HIS A 42 17.41 -4.43 -8.48
N GLY A 43 16.55 -3.80 -7.70
CA GLY A 43 15.54 -4.45 -6.87
C GLY A 43 14.62 -3.45 -6.18
N SER A 44 13.98 -3.91 -5.13
CA SER A 44 13.13 -3.11 -4.26
C SER A 44 13.42 -3.44 -2.80
N ASN A 45 12.79 -2.70 -1.88
CA ASN A 45 12.88 -2.93 -0.44
C ASN A 45 12.00 -4.12 0.01
N LEU A 46 12.02 -4.40 1.31
CA LEU A 46 11.20 -5.44 1.94
C LEU A 46 9.71 -5.28 1.65
N CYS A 47 9.20 -4.07 1.63
CA CYS A 47 7.78 -3.77 1.40
C CYS A 47 7.42 -3.58 -0.09
N ASN A 48 8.39 -3.68 -0.99
CA ASN A 48 8.22 -3.70 -2.46
C ASN A 48 7.69 -2.39 -3.10
N GLU A 49 7.79 -1.25 -2.40
CA GLU A 49 7.38 0.07 -2.94
C GLU A 49 8.56 0.96 -3.33
N ILE A 50 9.76 0.74 -2.81
CA ILE A 50 10.93 1.56 -3.08
C ILE A 50 11.63 1.07 -4.35
N HIS A 51 11.63 1.89 -5.38
CA HIS A 51 12.29 1.63 -6.66
C HIS A 51 13.24 2.77 -6.97
N LEU A 52 14.42 2.72 -6.35
CA LEU A 52 15.50 3.69 -6.46
C LEU A 52 16.77 3.04 -7.02
N ALA A 53 17.62 3.84 -7.61
CA ALA A 53 18.88 3.36 -8.16
C ALA A 53 19.84 2.92 -7.04
N THR A 54 20.56 1.82 -7.28
CA THR A 54 21.59 1.30 -6.37
C THR A 54 22.85 0.97 -7.15
N SER A 55 24.01 1.01 -6.48
CA SER A 55 25.32 0.62 -7.04
C SER A 55 26.28 0.24 -5.91
N GLU A 56 27.54 0.02 -6.24
CA GLU A 56 28.58 -0.19 -5.22
C GLU A 56 28.72 1.00 -4.26
N GLU A 57 28.40 2.20 -4.71
CA GLU A 57 28.50 3.45 -3.93
C GLU A 57 27.16 3.99 -3.46
N ARG A 58 26.05 3.39 -3.92
CA ARG A 58 24.70 3.86 -3.63
C ARG A 58 23.87 2.82 -2.90
N THR A 59 23.35 3.20 -1.74
CA THR A 59 22.32 2.44 -1.02
C THR A 59 21.05 3.27 -0.97
N ALA A 60 19.95 2.76 -1.50
CA ALA A 60 18.66 3.44 -1.51
C ALA A 60 18.19 3.78 -0.08
N VAL A 61 17.61 4.96 0.09
CA VAL A 61 17.06 5.43 1.37
C VAL A 61 15.54 5.55 1.27
N CYS A 62 14.85 4.87 2.16
CA CYS A 62 13.40 4.90 2.28
C CYS A 62 12.99 6.10 3.18
N CYS A 63 12.39 7.14 2.59
CA CYS A 63 11.90 8.32 3.30
C CYS A 63 10.42 8.52 2.98
N LEU A 64 9.53 8.03 3.85
CA LEU A 64 8.11 7.84 3.57
C LEU A 64 7.19 8.61 4.51
N SER A 65 6.03 8.97 3.98
CA SER A 65 4.83 9.36 4.72
C SER A 65 3.59 8.97 3.92
N SER A 66 2.39 9.09 4.50
CA SER A 66 1.16 8.73 3.80
C SER A 66 0.01 9.66 4.22
N VAL A 67 -0.79 10.09 3.24
CA VAL A 67 -2.01 10.86 3.47
C VAL A 67 -3.20 9.94 3.74
N ASN A 68 -4.12 10.38 4.59
CA ASN A 68 -5.39 9.69 4.81
C ASN A 68 -6.43 10.14 3.77
N ILE A 69 -6.76 9.26 2.81
CA ILE A 69 -7.72 9.54 1.74
C ILE A 69 -9.16 9.62 2.27
N GLU A 70 -9.50 8.97 3.40
CA GLU A 70 -10.85 9.15 3.98
C GLU A 70 -11.14 10.61 4.31
N LYS A 71 -10.09 11.44 4.45
CA LYS A 71 -10.15 12.88 4.67
C LYS A 71 -9.84 13.72 3.42
N TYR A 72 -9.85 13.09 2.22
CA TYR A 72 -9.45 13.75 0.98
C TYR A 72 -10.21 15.07 0.74
N ASP A 73 -11.51 15.08 0.92
CA ASP A 73 -12.33 16.27 0.69
C ASP A 73 -11.99 17.44 1.63
N GLU A 74 -11.40 17.16 2.80
CA GLU A 74 -11.00 18.17 3.77
C GLU A 74 -9.64 18.80 3.38
N TRP A 75 -8.73 18.06 2.77
CA TRP A 75 -7.37 18.53 2.52
C TRP A 75 -6.98 18.73 1.05
N LYS A 76 -7.75 18.25 0.09
CA LYS A 76 -7.40 18.24 -1.34
C LYS A 76 -7.05 19.62 -1.94
N HIS A 77 -7.53 20.71 -1.34
CA HIS A 77 -7.29 22.09 -1.77
C HIS A 77 -6.49 22.89 -0.74
N THR A 78 -5.93 22.23 0.27
CA THR A 78 -5.03 22.87 1.24
C THR A 78 -3.57 22.71 0.78
N GLY A 79 -2.65 23.33 1.51
CA GLY A 79 -1.21 23.15 1.30
C GLY A 79 -0.64 21.83 1.84
N MET A 80 -1.45 20.94 2.40
CA MET A 80 -1.01 19.77 3.16
C MET A 80 -0.03 18.87 2.40
N VAL A 81 -0.26 18.59 1.13
CA VAL A 81 0.67 17.76 0.32
C VAL A 81 2.02 18.46 0.19
N GLY A 82 2.02 19.76 -0.05
CA GLY A 82 3.24 20.55 -0.12
C GLY A 82 4.01 20.57 1.20
N ASP A 83 3.32 20.72 2.31
CA ASP A 83 3.92 20.69 3.66
C ASP A 83 4.53 19.32 3.96
N LEU A 84 3.87 18.22 3.55
CA LEU A 84 4.41 16.86 3.70
C LEU A 84 5.67 16.62 2.84
N ILE A 85 5.72 17.12 1.61
CA ILE A 85 6.92 17.05 0.77
C ILE A 85 8.06 17.83 1.43
N ARG A 86 7.82 19.03 1.93
CA ARG A 86 8.80 19.83 2.69
C ARG A 86 9.24 19.12 3.97
N PHE A 87 8.30 18.54 4.71
CA PHE A 87 8.58 17.77 5.92
C PHE A 87 9.51 16.59 5.62
N LEU A 88 9.19 15.81 4.58
CA LEU A 88 10.03 14.68 4.16
C LEU A 88 11.42 15.11 3.69
N ASP A 89 11.54 16.23 2.95
CA ASP A 89 12.83 16.78 2.57
C ASP A 89 13.65 17.20 3.81
N ASN A 90 13.00 17.72 4.85
CA ASN A 90 13.65 18.05 6.13
C ASN A 90 14.10 16.78 6.89
N VAL A 91 13.26 15.74 6.92
CA VAL A 91 13.60 14.45 7.54
C VAL A 91 14.81 13.83 6.84
N LEU A 92 14.82 13.87 5.49
CA LEU A 92 15.94 13.37 4.71
C LEU A 92 17.21 14.21 4.95
N GLN A 93 17.08 15.53 5.08
CA GLN A 93 18.20 16.40 5.43
C GLN A 93 18.76 16.05 6.82
N TYR A 94 17.88 15.84 7.80
CA TYR A 94 18.31 15.42 9.13
C TYR A 94 19.07 14.09 9.10
N PHE A 95 18.63 13.12 8.31
CA PHE A 95 19.38 11.88 8.09
C PHE A 95 20.76 12.17 7.46
N ILE A 96 20.85 13.00 6.43
CA ILE A 96 22.11 13.34 5.76
C ILE A 96 23.10 13.95 6.75
N ASP A 97 22.63 14.85 7.62
CA ASP A 97 23.49 15.58 8.57
C ASP A 97 23.98 14.68 9.72
N HIS A 98 23.23 13.64 10.09
CA HIS A 98 23.49 12.81 11.27
C HIS A 98 23.86 11.36 10.95
N ALA A 99 23.84 10.95 9.68
CA ALA A 99 24.17 9.57 9.31
C ALA A 99 25.62 9.22 9.72
N PRO A 100 25.83 8.10 10.44
CA PRO A 100 27.15 7.64 10.81
C PRO A 100 27.96 7.18 9.57
N GLU A 101 29.27 7.06 9.71
CA GLU A 101 30.17 6.72 8.61
C GLU A 101 29.85 5.36 7.96
N GLU A 102 29.34 4.42 8.74
CA GLU A 102 28.92 3.10 8.27
C GLU A 102 27.79 3.18 7.22
N LEU A 103 27.00 4.25 7.24
CA LEU A 103 25.93 4.54 6.30
C LEU A 103 26.32 5.52 5.19
N ARG A 104 27.62 5.75 4.96
CA ARG A 104 28.10 6.73 3.95
C ARG A 104 27.51 6.52 2.55
N LYS A 105 27.27 5.27 2.12
CA LYS A 105 26.64 4.97 0.82
C LYS A 105 25.16 5.38 0.76
N ALA A 106 24.45 5.24 1.88
CA ALA A 106 23.06 5.70 2.01
C ALA A 106 23.01 7.23 2.08
N LYS A 107 23.90 7.85 2.86
CA LYS A 107 24.07 9.31 2.91
C LYS A 107 24.35 9.86 1.52
N PHE A 108 25.30 9.30 0.79
CA PHE A 108 25.62 9.69 -0.58
C PHE A 108 24.41 9.62 -1.52
N SER A 109 23.64 8.50 -1.50
CA SER A 109 22.41 8.39 -2.28
C SER A 109 21.40 9.47 -1.91
N ALA A 110 21.17 9.68 -0.61
CA ALA A 110 20.24 10.68 -0.12
C ALA A 110 20.61 12.10 -0.56
N GLU A 111 21.88 12.45 -0.51
CA GLU A 111 22.39 13.74 -0.97
C GLU A 111 22.20 13.92 -2.48
N ARG A 112 22.52 12.88 -3.27
CA ARG A 112 22.51 12.91 -4.73
C ARG A 112 21.12 13.02 -5.33
N GLU A 113 20.15 12.24 -4.84
CA GLU A 113 18.83 12.11 -5.46
C GLU A 113 17.69 12.73 -4.67
N ARG A 114 17.84 12.92 -3.35
CA ARG A 114 16.83 13.45 -2.43
C ARG A 114 15.44 12.83 -2.64
N SER A 115 15.40 11.52 -2.86
CA SER A 115 14.16 10.79 -3.17
C SER A 115 13.24 10.67 -1.96
N LEU A 116 11.96 10.96 -2.18
CA LEU A 116 10.88 10.90 -1.21
C LEU A 116 9.82 9.89 -1.67
N GLY A 117 8.98 9.44 -0.74
CA GLY A 117 7.87 8.54 -1.03
C GLY A 117 6.62 8.92 -0.24
N LEU A 118 5.90 9.96 -0.70
CA LEU A 118 4.58 10.24 -0.16
C LEU A 118 3.58 9.23 -0.73
N GLY A 119 2.93 8.48 0.16
CA GLY A 119 1.91 7.49 -0.16
C GLY A 119 0.53 7.88 0.35
N ALA A 120 -0.35 6.88 0.42
CA ALA A 120 -1.74 7.07 0.81
C ALA A 120 -2.29 5.84 1.54
N MET A 121 -3.30 6.04 2.38
CA MET A 121 -4.09 5.03 3.07
C MET A 121 -5.56 5.46 3.12
N GLY A 122 -6.46 4.54 3.41
CA GLY A 122 -7.88 4.88 3.57
C GLY A 122 -8.70 4.91 2.27
N PHE A 123 -8.19 4.39 1.15
CA PHE A 123 -8.89 4.51 -0.13
C PHE A 123 -10.21 3.73 -0.17
N HIS A 124 -10.24 2.49 0.34
CA HIS A 124 -11.50 1.72 0.33
C HIS A 124 -12.56 2.32 1.25
N GLY A 125 -12.16 2.77 2.44
CA GLY A 125 -13.07 3.48 3.36
C GLY A 125 -13.64 4.76 2.76
N TYR A 126 -12.83 5.52 2.00
CA TYR A 126 -13.31 6.68 1.25
C TYR A 126 -14.37 6.30 0.22
N LEU A 127 -14.14 5.27 -0.59
CA LEU A 127 -15.11 4.79 -1.57
C LEU A 127 -16.42 4.36 -0.90
N GLN A 128 -16.32 3.57 0.17
CA GLN A 128 -17.48 3.07 0.92
C GLN A 128 -18.27 4.20 1.57
N SER A 129 -17.61 5.23 2.10
CA SER A 129 -18.29 6.42 2.66
C SER A 129 -19.08 7.22 1.61
N LYS A 130 -18.72 7.07 0.33
CA LYS A 130 -19.43 7.66 -0.82
C LYS A 130 -20.43 6.71 -1.46
N GLY A 131 -20.61 5.51 -0.93
CA GLY A 131 -21.46 4.49 -1.52
C GLY A 131 -20.95 3.96 -2.86
N ILE A 132 -19.63 3.95 -3.08
CA ILE A 132 -19.00 3.58 -4.35
C ILE A 132 -18.36 2.21 -4.23
N SER A 133 -18.77 1.27 -5.10
CA SER A 133 -18.16 -0.04 -5.18
C SER A 133 -16.73 0.03 -5.72
N TRP A 134 -15.83 -0.79 -5.17
CA TRP A 134 -14.48 -0.96 -5.69
C TRP A 134 -14.48 -1.37 -7.17
N GLU A 135 -15.37 -2.26 -7.56
CA GLU A 135 -15.53 -2.78 -8.91
C GLU A 135 -16.36 -1.82 -9.78
N SER A 136 -15.87 -0.60 -9.98
CA SER A 136 -16.55 0.42 -10.79
C SER A 136 -15.57 1.27 -11.59
N SER A 137 -15.91 1.51 -12.88
CA SER A 137 -15.05 2.20 -13.85
C SER A 137 -15.39 3.70 -13.98
N LEU A 138 -16.05 4.07 -15.08
CA LEU A 138 -16.41 5.45 -15.38
C LEU A 138 -17.34 6.05 -14.32
N HIS A 139 -16.98 7.24 -13.84
CA HIS A 139 -17.66 7.93 -12.75
C HIS A 139 -17.67 7.17 -11.39
N GLY A 140 -16.87 6.08 -11.28
CA GLY A 140 -16.74 5.26 -10.09
C GLY A 140 -15.32 5.27 -9.52
N ALA A 141 -14.95 4.16 -8.87
CA ALA A 141 -13.70 4.04 -8.16
C ALA A 141 -12.45 4.31 -9.00
N THR A 142 -12.42 3.89 -10.28
CA THR A 142 -11.28 4.11 -11.17
C THR A 142 -11.05 5.60 -11.45
N SER A 143 -12.12 6.36 -11.74
CA SER A 143 -12.03 7.81 -11.97
C SER A 143 -11.59 8.55 -10.72
N ILE A 144 -12.14 8.21 -9.58
CA ILE A 144 -11.79 8.81 -8.29
C ILE A 144 -10.32 8.54 -7.96
N ASN A 145 -9.87 7.30 -8.13
CA ASN A 145 -8.47 6.92 -7.95
C ASN A 145 -7.54 7.77 -8.82
N TYR A 146 -7.87 7.93 -10.10
CA TYR A 146 -7.11 8.75 -11.03
C TYR A 146 -7.04 10.22 -10.57
N GLU A 147 -8.17 10.84 -10.24
CA GLU A 147 -8.24 12.24 -9.83
C GLU A 147 -7.47 12.52 -8.52
N ILE A 148 -7.58 11.62 -7.53
CA ILE A 148 -6.85 11.73 -6.27
C ILE A 148 -5.34 11.74 -6.52
N PHE A 149 -4.81 10.75 -7.25
CA PHE A 149 -3.37 10.63 -7.45
C PHE A 149 -2.80 11.67 -8.41
N LYS A 150 -3.58 12.12 -9.41
CA LYS A 150 -3.26 13.27 -10.24
C LYS A 150 -3.10 14.53 -9.40
N ASN A 151 -4.03 14.80 -8.49
CA ASN A 151 -3.97 15.95 -7.59
C ASN A 151 -2.76 15.89 -6.65
N ILE A 152 -2.53 14.74 -5.99
CA ILE A 152 -1.37 14.55 -5.11
C ILE A 152 -0.06 14.78 -5.88
N LYS A 153 0.06 14.19 -7.07
CA LYS A 153 1.26 14.34 -7.91
C LYS A 153 1.50 15.79 -8.30
N ALA A 154 0.47 16.51 -8.73
CA ALA A 154 0.57 17.91 -9.14
C ALA A 154 1.09 18.79 -7.98
N GLN A 155 0.49 18.66 -6.79
CA GLN A 155 0.91 19.42 -5.61
C GLN A 155 2.33 19.04 -5.14
N ALA A 156 2.69 17.75 -5.20
CA ALA A 156 4.02 17.27 -4.83
C ALA A 156 5.10 17.82 -5.77
N VAL A 157 4.85 17.83 -7.08
CA VAL A 157 5.76 18.40 -8.09
C VAL A 157 5.93 19.90 -7.88
N GLU A 158 4.84 20.63 -7.67
CA GLU A 158 4.89 22.07 -7.40
C GLU A 158 5.72 22.38 -6.14
N SER A 159 5.53 21.62 -5.07
CA SER A 159 6.32 21.78 -3.84
C SER A 159 7.80 21.48 -4.04
N SER A 160 8.14 20.42 -4.79
CA SER A 160 9.54 20.09 -5.08
C SER A 160 10.24 21.17 -5.94
N LYS A 161 9.50 21.79 -6.87
CA LYS A 161 10.03 22.94 -7.64
C LYS A 161 10.30 24.15 -6.74
N LYS A 162 9.35 24.52 -5.87
CA LYS A 162 9.55 25.60 -4.88
C LYS A 162 10.74 25.31 -3.96
N LEU A 163 10.92 24.05 -3.53
CA LEU A 163 12.06 23.64 -2.74
C LEU A 163 13.37 23.73 -3.53
N ALA A 164 13.36 23.46 -4.84
CA ALA A 164 14.54 23.64 -5.70
C ALA A 164 14.93 25.12 -5.81
N GLU A 165 13.96 26.03 -5.94
CA GLU A 165 14.20 27.49 -5.93
C GLU A 165 14.79 27.97 -4.59
N GLU A 166 14.30 27.44 -3.46
CA GLU A 166 14.74 27.82 -2.11
C GLU A 166 16.07 27.20 -1.69
N ARG A 167 16.38 25.97 -2.11
CA ARG A 167 17.45 25.12 -1.54
C ARG A 167 18.38 24.52 -2.59
N GLY A 168 18.14 24.76 -3.86
CA GLY A 168 18.82 24.15 -4.99
C GLY A 168 18.22 22.79 -5.40
N GLU A 169 18.48 22.39 -6.61
CA GLU A 169 18.15 21.06 -7.15
C GLU A 169 18.99 19.97 -6.50
N ALA A 170 18.50 18.72 -6.48
CA ALA A 170 19.36 17.59 -6.14
C ALA A 170 20.41 17.41 -7.25
N PRO A 171 21.64 16.98 -6.94
CA PRO A 171 22.68 16.80 -7.95
C PRO A 171 22.33 15.86 -9.10
N ASP A 172 21.48 14.84 -8.85
CA ASP A 172 20.99 13.95 -9.91
C ASP A 172 19.81 14.54 -10.70
N MET A 173 19.35 15.73 -10.33
CA MET A 173 18.24 16.45 -10.97
C MET A 173 18.67 17.81 -11.55
N GLU A 174 19.96 18.04 -11.69
CA GLU A 174 20.50 19.30 -12.20
C GLU A 174 19.88 19.67 -13.56
N GLY A 175 19.40 20.89 -13.68
CA GLY A 175 18.75 21.42 -14.87
C GLY A 175 17.27 21.01 -15.06
N THR A 176 16.68 20.27 -14.12
CA THR A 176 15.26 19.83 -14.20
C THR A 176 14.29 20.75 -13.48
N GLY A 177 14.76 21.65 -12.64
CA GLY A 177 13.95 22.48 -11.74
C GLY A 177 13.37 21.70 -10.56
N MET A 178 13.86 20.50 -10.25
CA MET A 178 13.33 19.64 -9.18
C MET A 178 14.33 19.47 -8.03
N ARG A 179 13.83 19.63 -6.80
CA ARG A 179 14.60 19.31 -5.59
C ARG A 179 14.77 17.82 -5.39
N ASN A 180 13.77 17.01 -5.74
CA ASN A 180 13.66 15.60 -5.38
C ASN A 180 13.50 14.75 -6.66
N ALA A 181 14.29 13.71 -6.83
CA ALA A 181 14.21 12.81 -7.98
C ALA A 181 12.91 11.98 -7.97
N HIS A 182 12.46 11.57 -6.79
CA HIS A 182 11.21 10.84 -6.59
C HIS A 182 10.38 11.51 -5.49
N LEU A 183 9.05 11.44 -5.61
CA LEU A 183 8.11 12.10 -4.71
C LEU A 183 7.07 11.15 -4.10
N LEU A 184 6.64 10.13 -4.84
CA LEU A 184 5.54 9.27 -4.46
C LEU A 184 5.93 7.80 -4.44
N ALA A 185 5.50 7.08 -3.39
CA ALA A 185 5.56 5.64 -3.22
C ALA A 185 4.42 5.17 -2.32
N ILE A 186 3.83 3.99 -2.57
CA ILE A 186 2.73 3.47 -1.76
C ILE A 186 3.25 2.35 -0.85
N ALA A 187 3.42 2.66 0.43
CA ALA A 187 3.77 1.72 1.48
C ALA A 187 2.56 0.90 1.98
N PRO A 188 2.76 -0.21 2.71
CA PRO A 188 1.65 -1.06 3.19
C PRO A 188 0.72 -0.36 4.20
N ASN A 189 1.23 0.53 5.05
CA ASN A 189 0.48 1.36 6.02
C ASN A 189 -0.48 0.60 6.97
N ALA A 190 -0.21 -0.65 7.29
CA ALA A 190 -1.08 -1.44 8.16
C ALA A 190 -1.26 -0.81 9.56
N ASN A 191 -0.16 -0.46 10.23
CA ASN A 191 -0.20 0.13 11.56
C ASN A 191 -0.59 1.62 11.54
N SER A 192 -0.10 2.37 10.54
CA SER A 192 -0.41 3.79 10.39
C SER A 192 -1.92 4.01 10.19
N SER A 193 -2.60 3.13 9.46
CA SER A 193 -4.05 3.21 9.26
C SER A 193 -4.83 2.99 10.56
N ILE A 194 -4.35 2.13 11.47
CA ILE A 194 -4.96 1.93 12.80
C ILE A 194 -4.83 3.22 13.63
N ILE A 195 -3.65 3.84 13.63
CA ILE A 195 -3.41 5.09 14.35
C ILE A 195 -4.29 6.23 13.80
N CYS A 196 -4.39 6.33 12.47
CA CYS A 196 -5.20 7.33 11.79
C CYS A 196 -6.69 6.97 11.73
N ASN A 197 -7.07 5.81 12.25
CA ASN A 197 -8.44 5.31 12.28
C ASN A 197 -9.13 5.34 10.89
N CYS A 198 -8.45 4.81 9.87
CA CYS A 198 -8.94 4.68 8.50
C CYS A 198 -8.76 3.26 7.98
N SER A 199 -9.32 2.95 6.81
CA SER A 199 -9.13 1.65 6.18
C SER A 199 -7.66 1.40 5.84
N PRO A 200 -7.17 0.15 5.95
CA PRO A 200 -5.75 -0.13 5.82
C PRO A 200 -5.24 0.09 4.40
N SER A 201 -4.07 0.71 4.30
CA SER A 201 -3.34 0.87 3.04
C SER A 201 -4.17 1.53 1.92
N ILE A 202 -3.90 1.16 0.68
CA ILE A 202 -4.64 1.52 -0.52
C ILE A 202 -5.40 0.32 -1.11
N GLU A 203 -5.51 -0.74 -0.34
CA GLU A 203 -6.12 -2.02 -0.74
C GLU A 203 -7.56 -2.17 -0.24
N PRO A 204 -8.33 -3.13 -0.77
CA PRO A 204 -9.63 -3.47 -0.22
C PRO A 204 -9.51 -3.99 1.22
N ILE A 205 -10.49 -3.66 2.05
CA ILE A 205 -10.56 -4.20 3.42
C ILE A 205 -10.77 -5.71 3.40
N LYS A 206 -10.12 -6.41 4.31
CA LYS A 206 -10.20 -7.89 4.41
C LYS A 206 -11.49 -8.35 5.09
N SER A 207 -12.11 -7.50 5.91
CA SER A 207 -13.29 -7.84 6.71
C SER A 207 -14.00 -6.55 7.14
N ASN A 208 -15.33 -6.54 7.11
CA ASN A 208 -16.15 -5.42 7.61
C ASN A 208 -16.28 -5.39 9.13
N ALA A 209 -15.98 -6.50 9.81
CA ALA A 209 -15.89 -6.56 11.26
C ALA A 209 -14.93 -7.67 11.71
N TYR A 210 -14.06 -7.37 12.68
CA TYR A 210 -13.14 -8.34 13.23
C TYR A 210 -12.74 -8.00 14.66
N THR A 211 -12.27 -9.00 15.39
CA THR A 211 -11.76 -8.80 16.75
C THR A 211 -10.26 -8.53 16.69
N HIS A 212 -9.88 -7.30 17.04
CA HIS A 212 -8.47 -6.93 17.21
C HIS A 212 -8.06 -7.23 18.64
N ARG A 213 -7.01 -8.04 18.81
CA ARG A 213 -6.47 -8.43 20.11
C ARG A 213 -5.16 -7.68 20.35
N THR A 214 -5.11 -6.96 21.46
CA THR A 214 -3.90 -6.28 21.94
C THR A 214 -3.52 -6.83 23.33
N ARG A 215 -2.38 -6.41 23.85
CA ARG A 215 -2.01 -6.71 25.24
C ARG A 215 -3.02 -6.16 26.26
N ALA A 216 -3.72 -5.09 25.90
CA ALA A 216 -4.73 -4.43 26.75
C ALA A 216 -6.13 -5.06 26.65
N GLY A 217 -6.36 -6.02 25.73
CA GLY A 217 -7.65 -6.69 25.58
C GLY A 217 -8.04 -6.96 24.13
N ALA A 218 -9.28 -7.43 23.96
CA ALA A 218 -9.88 -7.69 22.66
C ALA A 218 -10.92 -6.61 22.33
N HIS A 219 -10.79 -5.98 21.19
CA HIS A 219 -11.67 -4.91 20.73
C HIS A 219 -12.35 -5.31 19.43
N LEU A 220 -13.64 -5.07 19.33
CA LEU A 220 -14.40 -5.23 18.09
C LEU A 220 -14.13 -4.01 17.20
N ILE A 221 -13.52 -4.25 16.07
CA ILE A 221 -13.32 -3.25 15.02
C ILE A 221 -14.45 -3.42 14.01
N LYS A 222 -15.14 -2.31 13.71
CA LYS A 222 -16.26 -2.24 12.79
C LYS A 222 -15.94 -1.30 11.64
N ASN A 223 -16.44 -1.63 10.45
CA ASN A 223 -16.38 -0.72 9.32
C ASN A 223 -17.36 0.45 9.55
N LYS A 224 -16.85 1.66 9.67
CA LYS A 224 -17.63 2.87 9.98
C LYS A 224 -18.67 3.20 8.91
N ALA A 225 -18.33 3.06 7.63
CA ALA A 225 -19.27 3.32 6.54
C ALA A 225 -20.42 2.31 6.57
N LEU A 226 -20.13 1.05 6.86
CA LEU A 226 -21.16 0.03 7.04
C LEU A 226 -22.02 0.29 8.28
N GLU A 227 -21.44 0.75 9.38
CA GLU A 227 -22.19 1.11 10.59
C GLU A 227 -23.27 2.14 10.29
N THR A 228 -22.94 3.19 9.53
CA THR A 228 -23.93 4.19 9.08
C THR A 228 -25.05 3.59 8.23
N VAL A 229 -24.73 2.65 7.34
CA VAL A 229 -25.74 1.95 6.53
C VAL A 229 -26.62 1.05 7.38
N LEU A 230 -26.04 0.30 8.33
CA LEU A 230 -26.82 -0.54 9.27
C LEU A 230 -27.73 0.30 10.17
N GLU A 231 -27.32 1.49 10.57
CA GLU A 231 -28.18 2.44 11.30
C GLU A 231 -29.38 2.87 10.45
N ALA A 232 -29.18 3.20 9.19
CA ALA A 232 -30.25 3.58 8.27
C ALA A 232 -31.29 2.45 8.07
N HIS A 233 -30.86 1.20 8.13
CA HIS A 233 -31.72 0.02 8.08
C HIS A 233 -32.29 -0.38 9.46
N ASN A 234 -31.97 0.31 10.56
CA ASN A 234 -32.27 -0.09 11.95
C ASN A 234 -31.68 -1.46 12.33
N GLU A 235 -30.55 -1.84 11.71
CA GLU A 235 -29.86 -3.13 11.89
C GLU A 235 -28.45 -2.99 12.48
N ASN A 236 -28.08 -1.82 13.04
CA ASN A 236 -26.82 -1.66 13.81
C ASN A 236 -26.94 -2.34 15.18
N LYS A 237 -27.07 -3.67 15.18
CA LYS A 237 -27.28 -4.52 16.34
C LYS A 237 -26.08 -5.43 16.56
N GLU A 238 -25.86 -5.83 17.82
CA GLU A 238 -24.77 -6.75 18.16
C GLU A 238 -24.91 -8.09 17.42
N SER A 239 -26.13 -8.60 17.24
CA SER A 239 -26.41 -9.83 16.47
C SER A 239 -25.95 -9.72 15.01
N THR A 240 -26.19 -8.57 14.36
CA THR A 240 -25.77 -8.31 12.99
C THR A 240 -24.25 -8.32 12.87
N TRP A 241 -23.54 -7.65 13.79
CA TRP A 241 -22.07 -7.65 13.81
C TRP A 241 -21.49 -9.04 14.10
N LYS A 242 -22.11 -9.82 14.98
CA LYS A 242 -21.72 -11.22 15.22
C LYS A 242 -21.90 -12.08 13.97
N SER A 243 -22.99 -11.90 13.23
CA SER A 243 -23.25 -12.58 11.96
C SER A 243 -22.20 -12.24 10.89
N ILE A 244 -21.83 -10.96 10.77
CA ILE A 244 -20.77 -10.51 9.86
C ILE A 244 -19.44 -11.16 10.23
N ILE A 245 -19.05 -11.19 11.51
CA ILE A 245 -17.83 -11.85 11.98
C ILE A 245 -17.86 -13.36 11.69
N ALA A 246 -18.98 -14.02 11.91
CA ALA A 246 -19.14 -15.45 11.63
C ALA A 246 -19.00 -15.76 10.13
N SER A 247 -19.40 -14.81 9.28
CA SER A 247 -19.25 -14.84 7.82
C SER A 247 -17.91 -14.24 7.32
N GLU A 248 -16.86 -14.31 8.13
CA GLU A 248 -15.50 -13.80 7.80
C GLU A 248 -15.47 -12.31 7.38
N GLY A 249 -16.41 -11.52 7.86
CA GLY A 249 -16.54 -10.10 7.56
C GLY A 249 -17.34 -9.77 6.30
N SER A 250 -17.92 -10.79 5.64
CA SER A 250 -18.82 -10.62 4.51
C SER A 250 -20.19 -10.09 4.95
N VAL A 251 -20.83 -9.30 4.09
CA VAL A 251 -22.21 -8.81 4.25
C VAL A 251 -23.16 -9.45 3.25
N GLN A 252 -22.69 -10.37 2.40
CA GLN A 252 -23.48 -10.91 1.29
C GLN A 252 -24.72 -11.69 1.73
N HIS A 253 -24.71 -12.23 2.95
CA HIS A 253 -25.83 -12.99 3.57
C HIS A 253 -26.90 -12.10 4.20
N LEU A 254 -26.71 -10.78 4.26
CA LEU A 254 -27.66 -9.87 4.90
C LEU A 254 -28.76 -9.47 3.90
N ASP A 255 -29.93 -10.07 4.01
CA ASP A 255 -31.04 -9.92 3.03
C ASP A 255 -31.63 -8.51 3.00
N PHE A 256 -31.49 -7.73 4.06
CA PHE A 256 -31.98 -6.35 4.12
C PHE A 256 -31.12 -5.36 3.38
N LEU A 257 -29.87 -5.71 3.01
CA LEU A 257 -29.01 -4.87 2.19
C LEU A 257 -29.36 -5.04 0.71
N SER A 258 -29.43 -3.94 0.00
CA SER A 258 -29.58 -3.94 -1.46
C SER A 258 -28.33 -4.53 -2.15
N ASP A 259 -28.50 -5.00 -3.39
CA ASP A 259 -27.39 -5.48 -4.21
C ASP A 259 -26.28 -4.44 -4.40
N HIS A 260 -26.66 -3.15 -4.42
CA HIS A 260 -25.67 -2.07 -4.50
C HIS A 260 -24.84 -1.99 -3.23
N GLU A 261 -25.47 -1.97 -2.04
CA GLU A 261 -24.77 -1.94 -0.75
C GLU A 261 -23.88 -3.18 -0.58
N LYS A 262 -24.37 -4.36 -0.94
CA LYS A 262 -23.58 -5.58 -0.94
C LYS A 262 -22.32 -5.47 -1.81
N ARG A 263 -22.40 -4.84 -2.99
CA ARG A 263 -21.22 -4.57 -3.84
C ARG A 263 -20.27 -3.57 -3.22
N VAL A 264 -20.77 -2.50 -2.57
CA VAL A 264 -19.95 -1.48 -1.90
C VAL A 264 -19.14 -2.08 -0.75
N PHE A 265 -19.72 -3.02 0.00
CA PHE A 265 -19.10 -3.62 1.18
C PHE A 265 -18.48 -4.99 0.94
N LYS A 266 -18.18 -5.35 -0.32
CA LYS A 266 -17.35 -6.53 -0.62
C LYS A 266 -16.01 -6.45 0.11
N THR A 267 -15.60 -7.60 0.66
CA THR A 267 -14.25 -7.77 1.24
C THR A 267 -13.20 -7.99 0.14
N ALA A 268 -11.92 -7.91 0.49
CA ALA A 268 -10.81 -8.13 -0.44
C ALA A 268 -10.87 -9.49 -1.15
N PHE A 269 -11.40 -10.53 -0.47
CA PHE A 269 -11.53 -11.87 -1.05
C PHE A 269 -12.77 -12.05 -1.94
N GLU A 270 -13.72 -11.12 -1.88
CA GLU A 270 -14.94 -11.12 -2.71
C GLU A 270 -14.79 -10.23 -3.97
N ILE A 271 -13.81 -9.33 -3.97
CA ILE A 271 -13.51 -8.45 -5.09
C ILE A 271 -12.70 -9.22 -6.14
N ASP A 272 -13.08 -9.08 -7.42
CA ASP A 272 -12.26 -9.56 -8.53
C ASP A 272 -10.91 -8.83 -8.55
N GLN A 273 -9.83 -9.61 -8.42
CA GLN A 273 -8.47 -9.08 -8.28
C GLN A 273 -7.95 -8.37 -9.54
N THR A 274 -8.60 -8.53 -10.67
CA THR A 274 -8.32 -7.72 -11.86
C THR A 274 -8.58 -6.24 -11.61
N TRP A 275 -9.56 -5.88 -10.75
CA TRP A 275 -9.83 -4.50 -10.34
C TRP A 275 -8.78 -3.93 -9.39
N VAL A 276 -8.18 -4.76 -8.54
CA VAL A 276 -7.06 -4.33 -7.69
C VAL A 276 -5.88 -3.91 -8.56
N VAL A 277 -5.57 -4.71 -9.59
CA VAL A 277 -4.53 -4.40 -10.59
C VAL A 277 -4.92 -3.17 -11.41
N GLU A 278 -6.16 -3.06 -11.87
CA GLU A 278 -6.67 -1.90 -12.63
C GLU A 278 -6.45 -0.59 -11.87
N HIS A 279 -6.87 -0.53 -10.61
CA HIS A 279 -6.67 0.67 -9.80
C HIS A 279 -5.19 0.95 -9.55
N ALA A 280 -4.39 -0.08 -9.29
CA ALA A 280 -2.96 0.07 -9.09
C ALA A 280 -2.25 0.59 -10.35
N SER A 281 -2.63 0.09 -11.54
CA SER A 281 -2.03 0.52 -12.80
C SER A 281 -2.40 1.97 -13.14
N LYS A 282 -3.66 2.35 -12.92
CA LYS A 282 -4.12 3.73 -13.18
C LYS A 282 -3.40 4.77 -12.31
N ARG A 283 -3.19 4.48 -11.03
CA ARG A 283 -2.44 5.41 -10.17
C ARG A 283 -0.91 5.31 -10.38
N GLN A 284 -0.38 4.20 -10.95
CA GLN A 284 1.06 4.08 -11.25
C GLN A 284 1.57 5.17 -12.18
N GLU A 285 0.71 5.75 -13.03
CA GLU A 285 1.05 6.89 -13.89
C GLU A 285 1.56 8.09 -13.10
N PHE A 286 1.11 8.24 -11.84
CA PHE A 286 1.47 9.35 -10.95
C PHE A 286 2.55 8.98 -9.94
N ILE A 287 2.78 7.69 -9.71
CA ILE A 287 3.71 7.19 -8.68
C ILE A 287 5.06 6.90 -9.30
N CYS A 288 6.04 7.74 -9.01
CA CYS A 288 7.38 7.64 -9.57
C CYS A 288 8.18 6.44 -9.05
N GLN A 289 7.95 6.01 -7.81
CA GLN A 289 8.49 4.75 -7.29
C GLN A 289 7.49 3.60 -7.51
N GLY A 290 7.35 2.68 -6.56
CA GLY A 290 6.45 1.54 -6.65
C GLY A 290 5.29 1.61 -5.66
N GLN A 291 4.58 0.50 -5.59
CA GLN A 291 3.43 0.29 -4.72
C GLN A 291 3.48 -1.10 -4.11
N SER A 292 3.22 -1.20 -2.81
CA SER A 292 3.06 -2.49 -2.12
C SER A 292 1.68 -3.08 -2.42
N VAL A 293 1.51 -3.65 -3.62
CA VAL A 293 0.23 -4.20 -4.09
C VAL A 293 0.05 -5.63 -3.64
N ASN A 294 -0.88 -5.86 -2.72
CA ASN A 294 -1.34 -7.19 -2.35
C ASN A 294 -2.44 -7.67 -3.31
N VAL A 295 -2.49 -8.97 -3.56
CA VAL A 295 -3.60 -9.64 -4.25
C VAL A 295 -4.20 -10.71 -3.35
N PHE A 296 -5.53 -10.89 -3.42
CA PHE A 296 -6.30 -11.71 -2.49
C PHE A 296 -7.10 -12.77 -3.25
N PHE A 297 -6.88 -14.03 -2.95
CA PHE A 297 -7.58 -15.11 -3.60
C PHE A 297 -8.23 -16.05 -2.58
N PRO A 298 -9.51 -16.39 -2.74
CA PRO A 298 -10.11 -17.50 -2.00
C PRO A 298 -9.32 -18.79 -2.19
N SER A 299 -9.34 -19.67 -1.18
CA SER A 299 -8.78 -21.02 -1.32
C SER A 299 -9.51 -21.76 -2.46
N GLY A 300 -8.77 -22.43 -3.33
CA GLY A 300 -9.34 -23.13 -4.48
C GLY A 300 -9.55 -22.27 -5.73
N THR A 301 -9.12 -21.00 -5.72
CA THR A 301 -9.13 -20.16 -6.93
C THR A 301 -8.40 -20.84 -8.10
N ASP A 302 -8.98 -20.77 -9.29
CA ASP A 302 -8.40 -21.35 -10.51
C ASP A 302 -7.02 -20.75 -10.80
N LYS A 303 -6.05 -21.62 -11.02
CA LYS A 303 -4.65 -21.26 -11.34
C LYS A 303 -4.54 -20.40 -12.60
N ALA A 304 -5.42 -20.58 -13.58
CA ALA A 304 -5.45 -19.76 -14.80
C ALA A 304 -5.83 -18.33 -14.48
N PHE A 305 -6.79 -18.11 -13.57
CA PHE A 305 -7.17 -16.76 -13.11
C PHE A 305 -6.05 -16.10 -12.31
N VAL A 306 -5.42 -16.81 -11.38
CA VAL A 306 -4.25 -16.31 -10.64
C VAL A 306 -3.16 -15.85 -11.62
N ASN A 307 -2.84 -16.69 -12.62
CA ASN A 307 -1.85 -16.35 -13.66
C ASN A 307 -2.28 -15.11 -14.47
N ALA A 308 -3.56 -15.03 -14.86
CA ALA A 308 -4.09 -13.90 -15.63
C ALA A 308 -3.93 -12.57 -14.88
N VAL A 309 -4.24 -12.52 -13.58
CA VAL A 309 -4.07 -11.34 -12.72
C VAL A 309 -2.59 -10.90 -12.65
N HIS A 310 -1.66 -11.84 -12.50
CA HIS A 310 -0.22 -11.54 -12.46
C HIS A 310 0.30 -11.02 -13.81
N LEU A 311 -0.15 -11.61 -14.92
CA LEU A 311 0.21 -11.15 -16.26
C LEU A 311 -0.40 -9.78 -16.57
N LYS A 312 -1.65 -9.50 -16.11
CA LYS A 312 -2.28 -8.19 -16.21
C LYS A 312 -1.42 -7.14 -15.51
N ALA A 313 -0.98 -7.41 -14.27
CA ALA A 313 -0.15 -6.50 -13.51
C ALA A 313 1.14 -6.09 -14.26
N TRP A 314 1.83 -7.07 -14.86
CA TRP A 314 3.01 -6.80 -15.68
C TRP A 314 2.68 -6.02 -16.95
N LYS A 315 1.64 -6.42 -17.69
CA LYS A 315 1.25 -5.80 -18.97
C LYS A 315 0.79 -4.36 -18.79
N GLU A 316 0.13 -4.05 -17.68
CA GLU A 316 -0.39 -2.72 -17.37
C GLU A 316 0.63 -1.80 -16.67
N GLY A 317 1.88 -2.22 -16.59
CA GLY A 317 2.99 -1.36 -16.20
C GLY A 317 3.17 -1.20 -14.68
N LEU A 318 2.68 -2.13 -13.87
CA LEU A 318 3.07 -2.16 -12.46
C LEU A 318 4.56 -2.49 -12.34
N LYS A 319 5.20 -1.94 -11.32
CA LYS A 319 6.62 -2.20 -11.02
C LYS A 319 6.84 -3.44 -10.15
N GLY A 320 5.77 -3.93 -9.50
CA GLY A 320 5.84 -5.13 -8.68
C GLY A 320 4.50 -5.55 -8.10
N LEU A 321 4.50 -6.75 -7.48
CA LEU A 321 3.41 -7.27 -6.65
C LEU A 321 4.00 -7.73 -5.31
N TYR A 322 3.35 -7.34 -4.23
CA TYR A 322 3.78 -7.63 -2.85
C TYR A 322 3.31 -9.03 -2.43
N TYR A 323 2.51 -9.19 -1.40
CA TYR A 323 1.98 -10.51 -1.00
C TYR A 323 0.86 -11.01 -1.91
N LEU A 324 0.81 -12.32 -2.08
CA LEU A 324 -0.40 -13.02 -2.48
C LEU A 324 -1.05 -13.60 -1.20
N ARG A 325 -2.24 -13.14 -0.86
CA ARG A 325 -2.96 -13.58 0.33
C ARG A 325 -4.04 -14.59 -0.07
N THR A 326 -4.10 -15.72 0.63
CA THR A 326 -5.19 -16.70 0.47
C THR A 326 -6.04 -16.77 1.73
N SER A 327 -7.32 -17.09 1.61
CA SER A 327 -8.19 -17.27 2.77
C SER A 327 -7.71 -18.42 3.68
N ALA A 328 -7.15 -19.48 3.12
CA ALA A 328 -6.55 -20.58 3.89
C ALA A 328 -5.31 -20.14 4.69
N GLY A 329 -4.45 -19.29 4.12
CA GLY A 329 -3.28 -18.72 4.82
C GLY A 329 -3.68 -17.84 6.00
N VAL A 330 -4.72 -17.03 5.85
CA VAL A 330 -5.26 -16.19 6.93
C VAL A 330 -5.81 -17.04 8.08
N GLN A 331 -6.45 -18.18 7.79
CA GLN A 331 -6.89 -19.12 8.82
C GLN A 331 -5.71 -19.80 9.53
N ALA A 332 -4.67 -20.19 8.80
CA ALA A 332 -3.45 -20.78 9.37
C ALA A 332 -2.68 -19.79 10.27
N GLU A 333 -2.59 -18.51 9.89
CA GLU A 333 -2.04 -17.45 10.74
C GLU A 333 -2.83 -17.29 12.04
N LYS A 334 -4.17 -17.34 11.98
CA LYS A 334 -5.05 -17.31 13.16
C LYS A 334 -4.84 -18.51 14.09
N VAL A 335 -4.67 -19.71 13.52
CA VAL A 335 -4.39 -20.95 14.28
C VAL A 335 -2.96 -20.96 14.81
N GLY A 336 -1.98 -20.57 14.00
CA GLY A 336 -0.57 -20.46 14.39
C GLY A 336 -0.36 -19.50 15.56
N THR A 337 -1.09 -18.38 15.59
CA THR A 337 -1.07 -17.43 16.71
C THR A 337 -1.68 -18.01 17.99
N GLN A 338 -2.64 -18.93 17.89
CA GLN A 338 -3.18 -19.67 19.04
C GLN A 338 -2.19 -20.73 19.56
N VAL A 339 -1.56 -21.49 18.68
CA VAL A 339 -0.58 -22.53 19.02
C VAL A 339 0.70 -21.92 19.62
N ALA A 340 1.20 -20.83 19.03
CA ALA A 340 2.36 -20.10 19.55
C ALA A 340 2.12 -19.54 20.98
N ARG A 341 0.88 -19.18 21.33
CA ARG A 341 0.54 -18.73 22.70
C ARG A 341 0.57 -19.84 23.76
N VAL A 342 0.26 -21.07 23.38
CA VAL A 342 0.37 -22.22 24.32
C VAL A 342 1.83 -22.60 24.52
N ALA A 343 2.69 -22.44 23.50
CA ALA A 343 4.13 -22.71 23.61
C ALA A 343 4.92 -21.56 24.28
N LEU A 344 4.47 -20.29 24.18
CA LEU A 344 5.13 -19.12 24.77
C LEU A 344 4.87 -18.93 26.27
N GLN A 345 3.93 -19.66 26.86
CA GLN A 345 3.80 -19.69 28.34
C GLN A 345 4.94 -20.43 29.02
N ASP A 346 5.71 -21.27 28.29
CA ASP A 346 6.86 -22.03 28.81
C ASP A 346 8.24 -21.44 28.43
N PHE A 347 8.29 -20.37 27.62
CA PHE A 347 9.53 -19.70 27.20
C PHE A 347 9.41 -18.19 27.37
N ILE A 348 9.57 -17.68 28.56
CA ILE A 348 9.97 -16.29 28.83
C ILE A 348 11.47 -16.30 29.01
N MET A 349 12.21 -15.86 28.01
CA MET A 349 13.50 -15.15 28.14
C MET A 349 13.99 -14.71 26.76
N ASP A 350 14.14 -13.39 26.60
CA ASP A 350 15.04 -12.65 25.74
C ASP A 350 15.07 -12.98 24.23
N ASP A 351 14.44 -12.08 23.44
CA ASP A 351 15.12 -11.44 22.30
C ASP A 351 14.27 -10.23 21.85
N GLU A 352 14.69 -9.05 22.27
CA GLU A 352 14.39 -7.79 21.58
C GLU A 352 15.20 -7.80 20.29
N ASP A 353 14.53 -7.81 19.13
CA ASP A 353 14.93 -7.24 17.86
C ASP A 353 14.14 -7.88 16.69
N GLY A 354 12.86 -7.57 16.62
CA GLY A 354 12.04 -7.84 15.44
C GLY A 354 11.33 -6.56 15.02
N CYS A 355 11.56 -6.10 13.80
CA CYS A 355 10.86 -4.96 13.23
C CYS A 355 9.34 -5.20 13.18
N VAL A 356 8.63 -4.75 14.19
CA VAL A 356 7.17 -4.90 14.38
C VAL A 356 6.38 -4.13 13.32
N SER A 357 7.00 -3.22 12.57
CA SER A 357 6.33 -2.36 11.57
C SER A 357 5.97 -3.09 10.27
N CYS A 358 6.57 -4.25 10.00
CA CYS A 358 6.37 -5.00 8.74
C CYS A 358 5.46 -6.23 8.86
N GLN A 359 4.96 -6.54 10.06
CA GLN A 359 4.04 -7.65 10.30
C GLN A 359 2.60 -7.14 10.43
N GLY A 360 1.96 -6.95 9.29
CA GLY A 360 0.54 -6.61 9.19
C GLY A 360 -0.18 -7.49 8.18
#